data_059de6c719e32da9b18f3ff9fe935333
#
_entry.id   059de6c719e32da9b18f3ff9fe935333
#
_cell.length_a   1.000
_cell.length_b   1.000
_cell.length_c   1.000
_cell.angle_alpha   90.00
_cell.angle_beta   90.00
_cell.angle_gamma   90.00
#
_symmetry.space_group_name_H-M   'P 1'
#
loop_
_entity.id
_entity.type
_entity.pdbx_description
1 polymer ?
#
loop_
_entity_poly.entity_id
_entity_poly.type
_entity_poly.pdbx_seq_one_letter_code
_entity_poly.pdbx_strand_id
1 'polypeptide(L)'
;MESKNAKELIKSLVHKINQWNYEYYQLNKPSVSDLEYDKALWELEKLEKEYPEFVLDDSPTFKLGSFASEKFTKFIHKKPMLSLAKAYSYDDIKSFINNISKIIPAERINFNIEPKVDGLSIALHYKKGKLVKAVTRGDGTEGEDVTENIYQIKSIPKLINYLNDLEVRGEVFISKDNFKKINESNNFANARNAASGTLRQLDSTIVAKRNLSAFLYEVVEPEMHNINYQNEALEFMKKLNIPTNPFSKVVEIEELEESISDFAEIKNKLDYDSDGLVIKLNDLQMWEKLGKTSKFPKHSIAFKYDVEVASSTIVDILTSVGRTGKITYIANIHPVILNQTSVRAATLHNHNFIKDMNININDEVNIIKAGEIIPKVISLKNSKNYVDYYKKATNCPSCNSELIEFEGIVDQFCTNDECPEKNVNNIYHFASRNCMNIVGLGLSTVKDFYPKFIKKLKIYLVYININQN
;
A
#
# COMPACT_ATOMS: atom_id res chain seq x y z
N MET A 1 28.04 41.28 15.73
CA MET A 1 26.84 42.04 16.08
C MET A 1 26.70 42.03 17.60
N GLU A 2 26.40 43.17 18.25
CA GLU A 2 26.15 43.11 19.71
C GLU A 2 24.90 42.25 19.95
N SER A 3 24.93 41.32 20.91
CA SER A 3 23.88 40.33 21.25
C SER A 3 22.48 40.97 21.39
N LYS A 4 22.39 42.23 21.85
CA LYS A 4 21.14 42.97 21.97
C LYS A 4 20.51 43.33 20.61
N ASN A 5 21.33 43.63 19.61
CA ASN A 5 20.86 43.92 18.24
C ASN A 5 20.41 42.67 17.51
N ALA A 6 21.06 41.51 17.75
CA ALA A 6 20.66 40.24 17.18
C ALA A 6 19.25 39.85 17.66
N LYS A 7 18.96 39.96 18.96
CA LYS A 7 17.65 39.66 19.55
C LYS A 7 16.50 40.50 18.95
N GLU A 8 16.72 41.82 18.79
CA GLU A 8 15.70 42.72 18.19
C GLU A 8 15.49 42.39 16.71
N LEU A 9 16.55 42.06 15.97
CA LEU A 9 16.48 41.70 14.57
C LEU A 9 15.72 40.35 14.36
N ILE A 10 16.00 39.34 15.19
CA ILE A 10 15.27 38.07 15.18
C ILE A 10 13.78 38.31 15.41
N LYS A 11 13.41 39.10 16.44
CA LYS A 11 11.98 39.42 16.70
C LYS A 11 11.31 40.14 15.53
N SER A 12 12.00 41.07 14.93
CA SER A 12 11.49 41.83 13.77
C SER A 12 11.27 40.94 12.56
N LEU A 13 12.22 40.07 12.25
CA LEU A 13 12.13 39.11 11.14
C LEU A 13 11.04 38.07 11.38
N VAL A 14 10.92 37.52 12.59
CA VAL A 14 9.84 36.57 12.93
C VAL A 14 8.47 37.24 12.72
N HIS A 15 8.25 38.40 13.25
CA HIS A 15 6.98 39.12 13.10
C HIS A 15 6.65 39.41 11.62
N LYS A 16 7.64 39.92 10.87
CA LYS A 16 7.49 40.25 9.45
C LYS A 16 7.19 39.05 8.59
N ILE A 17 7.92 37.94 8.78
CA ILE A 17 7.72 36.73 8.00
C ILE A 17 6.38 36.03 8.37
N ASN A 18 5.98 36.02 9.64
CA ASN A 18 4.68 35.52 10.06
C ASN A 18 3.52 36.32 9.48
N GLN A 19 3.66 37.66 9.35
CA GLN A 19 2.69 38.50 8.67
C GLN A 19 2.59 38.17 7.18
N TRP A 20 3.72 38.01 6.48
CA TRP A 20 3.74 37.61 5.07
C TRP A 20 3.16 36.23 4.83
N ASN A 21 3.40 35.28 5.76
CA ASN A 21 2.76 33.96 5.76
C ASN A 21 1.23 34.09 5.86
N TYR A 22 0.73 34.93 6.76
CA TYR A 22 -0.70 35.20 6.88
C TYR A 22 -1.30 35.82 5.59
N GLU A 23 -0.64 36.78 5.01
CA GLU A 23 -1.07 37.45 3.76
C GLU A 23 -1.08 36.45 2.58
N TYR A 24 -0.06 35.61 2.47
CA TYR A 24 0.05 34.60 1.42
C TYR A 24 -0.97 33.47 1.60
N TYR A 25 -0.99 32.84 2.78
CA TYR A 25 -1.77 31.62 3.00
C TYR A 25 -3.23 31.85 3.39
N GLN A 26 -3.54 32.96 4.05
CA GLN A 26 -4.90 33.25 4.54
C GLN A 26 -5.64 34.25 3.65
N LEU A 27 -4.95 35.26 3.18
CA LEU A 27 -5.57 36.33 2.38
C LEU A 27 -5.43 36.12 0.87
N ASN A 28 -4.58 35.17 0.41
CA ASN A 28 -4.21 35.04 -1.00
C ASN A 28 -3.78 36.34 -1.68
N LYS A 29 -3.14 37.24 -0.93
CA LYS A 29 -2.67 38.56 -1.38
C LYS A 29 -1.28 38.83 -0.81
N PRO A 30 -0.22 38.18 -1.37
CA PRO A 30 1.14 38.43 -0.92
C PRO A 30 1.53 39.90 -1.16
N SER A 31 2.12 40.51 -0.14
CA SER A 31 2.63 41.89 -0.21
C SER A 31 4.11 41.98 -0.62
N VAL A 32 4.78 40.80 -0.73
CA VAL A 32 6.19 40.69 -1.09
C VAL A 32 6.41 39.61 -2.16
N SER A 33 7.52 39.74 -2.88
CA SER A 33 7.96 38.72 -3.84
C SER A 33 8.58 37.51 -3.12
N ASP A 34 8.53 36.31 -3.78
CA ASP A 34 9.13 35.10 -3.26
C ASP A 34 10.63 35.30 -2.93
N LEU A 35 11.33 36.10 -3.73
CA LEU A 35 12.75 36.38 -3.53
C LEU A 35 13.01 37.25 -2.27
N GLU A 36 12.13 38.17 -1.94
CA GLU A 36 12.22 39.00 -0.71
C GLU A 36 11.89 38.18 0.53
N TYR A 37 10.88 37.31 0.41
CA TYR A 37 10.52 36.37 1.45
C TYR A 37 11.67 35.42 1.77
N ASP A 38 12.23 34.77 0.75
CA ASP A 38 13.34 33.79 0.89
C ASP A 38 14.60 34.44 1.51
N LYS A 39 14.90 35.67 1.11
CA LYS A 39 16.04 36.40 1.72
C LYS A 39 15.85 36.68 3.21
N ALA A 40 14.64 37.14 3.60
CA ALA A 40 14.35 37.39 5.01
C ALA A 40 14.34 36.12 5.85
N LEU A 41 13.83 35.02 5.29
CA LEU A 41 13.84 33.72 5.95
C LEU A 41 15.24 33.18 6.14
N TRP A 42 16.07 33.25 5.11
CA TRP A 42 17.48 32.82 5.18
C TRP A 42 18.29 33.64 6.18
N GLU A 43 18.02 34.97 6.27
CA GLU A 43 18.64 35.83 7.28
C GLU A 43 18.21 35.45 8.69
N LEU A 44 16.93 35.13 8.90
CA LEU A 44 16.43 34.63 10.18
C LEU A 44 17.04 33.30 10.57
N GLU A 45 17.09 32.31 9.68
CA GLU A 45 17.74 31.00 9.93
C GLU A 45 19.21 31.15 10.31
N LYS A 46 19.93 32.04 9.65
CA LYS A 46 21.33 32.32 9.96
C LYS A 46 21.49 32.92 11.36
N LEU A 47 20.66 33.88 11.72
CA LEU A 47 20.69 34.53 13.04
C LEU A 47 20.30 33.57 14.16
N GLU A 48 19.27 32.75 13.97
CA GLU A 48 18.83 31.75 14.95
C GLU A 48 19.88 30.64 15.15
N LYS A 49 20.63 30.29 14.11
CA LYS A 49 21.74 29.35 14.20
C LYS A 49 22.95 29.95 14.93
N GLU A 50 23.21 31.24 14.79
CA GLU A 50 24.27 31.97 15.43
C GLU A 50 23.96 32.32 16.91
N TYR A 51 22.64 32.55 17.21
CA TYR A 51 22.13 32.94 18.54
C TYR A 51 20.95 32.06 18.96
N PRO A 52 21.15 30.78 19.25
CA PRO A 52 20.07 29.84 19.55
C PRO A 52 19.26 30.20 20.80
N GLU A 53 19.82 30.98 21.73
CA GLU A 53 19.15 31.45 22.93
C GLU A 53 18.09 32.52 22.69
N PHE A 54 18.03 33.12 21.48
CA PHE A 54 17.06 34.17 21.13
C PHE A 54 15.96 33.65 20.20
N VAL A 55 15.96 32.37 19.91
CA VAL A 55 14.92 31.75 19.08
C VAL A 55 13.57 31.86 19.77
N LEU A 56 12.53 32.27 19.02
CA LEU A 56 11.19 32.45 19.55
C LEU A 56 10.33 31.21 19.29
N ASP A 57 9.42 30.90 20.22
CA ASP A 57 8.51 29.74 20.11
C ASP A 57 7.57 29.81 18.89
N ASP A 58 7.33 31.02 18.36
CA ASP A 58 6.52 31.28 17.18
C ASP A 58 7.35 31.55 15.91
N SER A 59 8.66 31.28 15.95
CA SER A 59 9.50 31.47 14.78
C SER A 59 9.01 30.67 13.58
N PRO A 60 8.92 31.29 12.40
CA PRO A 60 8.54 30.62 11.17
C PRO A 60 9.56 29.54 10.76
N THR A 61 10.79 29.56 11.24
CA THR A 61 11.81 28.52 10.99
C THR A 61 11.46 27.20 11.67
N PHE A 62 10.73 27.19 12.81
CA PHE A 62 10.19 25.98 13.43
C PHE A 62 8.87 25.54 12.84
N LYS A 63 8.08 26.47 12.28
CA LYS A 63 6.86 26.13 11.55
C LYS A 63 7.12 25.71 10.10
N LEU A 64 8.31 25.91 9.62
CA LEU A 64 8.79 25.56 8.28
C LEU A 64 9.03 24.06 8.05
N GLY A 65 8.68 23.21 8.98
CA GLY A 65 8.44 21.78 8.70
C GLY A 65 7.28 21.52 7.74
N SER A 66 6.54 22.56 7.30
CA SER A 66 5.45 22.47 6.34
C SER A 66 5.79 22.94 4.92
N PHE A 67 6.99 23.43 4.66
CA PHE A 67 7.43 23.75 3.30
C PHE A 67 8.14 22.55 2.68
N ALA A 68 7.49 21.98 1.68
CA ALA A 68 8.02 21.10 0.64
C ALA A 68 9.37 20.43 0.97
N SER A 69 9.39 19.52 1.91
CA SER A 69 10.43 18.49 1.92
C SER A 69 10.26 17.72 0.61
N GLU A 70 11.25 17.70 -0.25
CA GLU A 70 11.20 16.94 -1.51
C GLU A 70 10.94 15.45 -1.29
N LYS A 71 11.00 14.95 -0.04
CA LYS A 71 10.69 13.56 0.35
C LYS A 71 10.29 13.51 1.83
N PHE A 72 9.30 12.66 2.14
CA PHE A 72 9.01 12.27 3.53
C PHE A 72 10.19 11.56 4.16
N THR A 73 10.50 11.88 5.42
CA THR A 73 11.51 11.15 6.18
C THR A 73 11.06 9.71 6.38
N LYS A 74 12.01 8.78 6.35
CA LYS A 74 11.72 7.36 6.54
C LYS A 74 11.84 6.98 8.01
N PHE A 75 11.03 6.02 8.42
CA PHE A 75 10.99 5.50 9.78
C PHE A 75 10.91 3.98 9.75
N ILE A 76 11.74 3.31 10.54
CA ILE A 76 11.76 1.85 10.68
C ILE A 76 10.77 1.44 11.76
N HIS A 77 9.82 0.57 11.41
CA HIS A 77 8.84 0.01 12.35
C HIS A 77 9.52 -0.92 13.35
N LYS A 78 9.24 -0.75 14.64
CA LYS A 78 9.76 -1.63 15.71
C LYS A 78 9.27 -3.08 15.53
N LYS A 79 8.00 -3.26 15.20
CA LYS A 79 7.41 -4.54 14.76
C LYS A 79 6.93 -4.38 13.32
N PRO A 80 7.25 -5.31 12.38
CA PRO A 80 6.82 -5.21 10.99
C PRO A 80 5.30 -5.11 10.85
N MET A 81 4.83 -4.30 9.88
CA MET A 81 3.43 -4.21 9.47
C MET A 81 3.15 -5.21 8.34
N LEU A 82 2.70 -6.40 8.71
CA LEU A 82 2.50 -7.50 7.77
C LEU A 82 1.21 -7.31 6.94
N SER A 83 1.16 -7.97 5.78
CA SER A 83 -0.08 -8.16 5.02
C SER A 83 -0.91 -9.29 5.64
N LEU A 84 -2.16 -9.48 5.17
CA LEU A 84 -3.00 -10.60 5.60
C LEU A 84 -3.06 -11.69 4.52
N ALA A 85 -3.14 -12.95 4.94
CA ALA A 85 -3.56 -14.04 4.07
C ALA A 85 -4.99 -13.78 3.58
N LYS A 86 -5.36 -14.33 2.43
CA LYS A 86 -6.67 -14.11 1.80
C LYS A 86 -7.46 -15.40 1.75
N ALA A 87 -8.74 -15.31 2.04
CA ALA A 87 -9.74 -16.35 1.84
C ALA A 87 -10.82 -15.82 0.87
N TYR A 88 -11.31 -16.67 -0.01
CA TYR A 88 -12.34 -16.33 -0.99
C TYR A 88 -13.56 -17.27 -0.87
N SER A 89 -13.46 -18.30 -0.05
CA SER A 89 -14.49 -19.27 0.23
C SER A 89 -14.52 -19.62 1.72
N TYR A 90 -15.65 -20.17 2.16
CA TYR A 90 -15.74 -20.65 3.54
C TYR A 90 -14.85 -21.87 3.79
N ASP A 91 -14.51 -22.64 2.76
CA ASP A 91 -13.56 -23.76 2.90
C ASP A 91 -12.12 -23.26 3.18
N ASP A 92 -11.74 -22.07 2.65
CA ASP A 92 -10.49 -21.43 3.04
C ASP A 92 -10.50 -21.05 4.52
N ILE A 93 -11.64 -20.55 5.03
CA ILE A 93 -11.83 -20.23 6.45
C ILE A 93 -11.77 -21.49 7.32
N LYS A 94 -12.43 -22.59 6.92
CA LYS A 94 -12.31 -23.87 7.60
C LYS A 94 -10.88 -24.35 7.68
N SER A 95 -10.12 -24.20 6.60
CA SER A 95 -8.70 -24.54 6.55
C SER A 95 -7.87 -23.68 7.51
N PHE A 96 -8.18 -22.37 7.60
CA PHE A 96 -7.56 -21.47 8.56
C PHE A 96 -7.86 -21.87 10.00
N ILE A 97 -9.13 -22.15 10.34
CA ILE A 97 -9.56 -22.62 11.67
C ILE A 97 -8.86 -23.95 12.02
N ASN A 98 -8.84 -24.91 11.11
CA ASN A 98 -8.17 -26.19 11.31
C ASN A 98 -6.66 -26.05 11.60
N ASN A 99 -6.01 -25.07 10.98
CA ASN A 99 -4.59 -24.81 11.26
C ASN A 99 -4.38 -24.18 12.65
N ILE A 100 -5.28 -23.35 13.12
CA ILE A 100 -5.28 -22.80 14.48
C ILE A 100 -5.56 -23.92 15.50
N SER A 101 -6.56 -24.76 15.28
CA SER A 101 -6.98 -25.84 16.17
C SER A 101 -5.91 -26.91 16.41
N LYS A 102 -4.93 -27.04 15.51
CA LYS A 102 -3.76 -27.93 15.72
C LYS A 102 -2.81 -27.43 16.83
N ILE A 103 -2.90 -26.15 17.19
CA ILE A 103 -1.95 -25.47 18.08
C ILE A 103 -2.64 -24.92 19.32
N ILE A 104 -3.88 -24.42 19.17
CA ILE A 104 -4.67 -23.74 20.20
C ILE A 104 -5.82 -24.65 20.65
N PRO A 105 -6.05 -24.81 21.97
CA PRO A 105 -7.21 -25.53 22.49
C PRO A 105 -8.52 -24.90 22.02
N ALA A 106 -9.55 -25.73 21.75
CA ALA A 106 -10.81 -25.30 21.15
C ALA A 106 -11.53 -24.23 21.97
N GLU A 107 -11.49 -24.34 23.29
CA GLU A 107 -12.10 -23.41 24.24
C GLU A 107 -11.49 -21.98 24.21
N ARG A 108 -10.36 -21.80 23.55
CA ARG A 108 -9.68 -20.52 23.35
C ARG A 108 -9.82 -19.97 21.93
N ILE A 109 -10.64 -20.62 21.10
CA ILE A 109 -10.82 -20.24 19.70
C ILE A 109 -12.17 -19.54 19.54
N ASN A 110 -12.17 -18.24 19.62
CA ASN A 110 -13.19 -17.38 19.04
C ASN A 110 -12.51 -16.25 18.25
N PHE A 111 -13.27 -15.56 17.44
CA PHE A 111 -12.73 -14.59 16.51
C PHE A 111 -13.33 -13.22 16.72
N ASN A 112 -12.48 -12.19 16.63
CA ASN A 112 -12.94 -10.83 16.42
C ASN A 112 -12.99 -10.57 14.92
N ILE A 113 -14.17 -10.21 14.40
CA ILE A 113 -14.35 -9.85 12.99
C ILE A 113 -14.50 -8.35 12.84
N GLU A 114 -13.86 -7.82 11.81
CA GLU A 114 -13.80 -6.38 11.54
C GLU A 114 -13.98 -6.13 10.05
N PRO A 115 -14.71 -5.07 9.62
CA PRO A 115 -14.71 -4.65 8.23
C PRO A 115 -13.28 -4.35 7.75
N LYS A 116 -12.91 -4.93 6.62
CA LYS A 116 -11.63 -4.63 5.97
C LYS A 116 -11.75 -3.32 5.21
N VAL A 117 -11.40 -2.23 5.87
CA VAL A 117 -11.43 -0.88 5.29
C VAL A 117 -10.44 -0.79 4.14
N ASP A 118 -10.86 -0.22 3.01
CA ASP A 118 -9.98 -0.01 1.85
C ASP A 118 -9.37 1.40 1.89
N GLY A 119 -8.21 1.49 2.49
CA GLY A 119 -7.49 2.73 2.73
C GLY A 119 -5.98 2.60 2.68
N LEU A 120 -5.27 3.38 3.49
CA LEU A 120 -3.82 3.34 3.66
C LEU A 120 -3.47 3.03 5.11
N SER A 121 -2.72 1.95 5.33
CA SER A 121 -2.33 1.53 6.68
C SER A 121 -1.38 2.54 7.33
N ILE A 122 -1.62 2.81 8.61
CA ILE A 122 -0.92 3.79 9.44
C ILE A 122 -0.56 3.22 10.81
N ALA A 123 0.61 3.59 11.33
CA ALA A 123 1.00 3.42 12.72
C ALA A 123 1.05 4.78 13.41
N LEU A 124 0.38 4.93 14.54
CA LEU A 124 0.35 6.14 15.37
C LEU A 124 1.10 5.88 16.67
N HIS A 125 2.06 6.73 16.98
CA HIS A 125 2.87 6.64 18.18
C HIS A 125 2.53 7.77 19.14
N TYR A 126 2.03 7.41 20.32
CA TYR A 126 1.78 8.33 21.41
C TYR A 126 2.86 8.21 22.47
N LYS A 127 3.35 9.33 22.98
CA LYS A 127 4.28 9.41 24.12
C LYS A 127 3.74 10.38 25.15
N LYS A 128 3.62 9.94 26.41
CA LYS A 128 3.05 10.75 27.50
C LYS A 128 1.73 11.40 27.09
N GLY A 129 0.87 10.64 26.41
CA GLY A 129 -0.44 11.07 25.94
C GLY A 129 -0.44 11.95 24.68
N LYS A 130 0.70 12.36 24.12
CA LYS A 130 0.78 13.16 22.89
C LYS A 130 1.07 12.29 21.69
N LEU A 131 0.36 12.49 20.57
CA LEU A 131 0.73 11.94 19.28
C LEU A 131 2.04 12.58 18.83
N VAL A 132 3.12 11.81 18.78
CA VAL A 132 4.45 12.32 18.44
C VAL A 132 4.90 11.89 17.05
N LYS A 133 4.32 10.80 16.51
CA LYS A 133 4.69 10.30 15.19
C LYS A 133 3.56 9.49 14.56
N ALA A 134 3.43 9.62 13.24
CA ALA A 134 2.53 8.82 12.43
C ALA A 134 3.27 8.34 11.17
N VAL A 135 3.25 7.03 10.93
CA VAL A 135 4.08 6.39 9.89
C VAL A 135 3.24 5.50 9.01
N THR A 136 3.35 5.64 7.69
CA THR A 136 2.70 4.74 6.75
C THR A 136 3.32 3.33 6.84
N ARG A 137 2.56 2.30 6.43
CA ARG A 137 3.09 0.94 6.40
C ARG A 137 4.38 0.82 5.56
N GLY A 138 4.47 1.56 4.46
CA GLY A 138 5.58 1.44 3.53
C GLY A 138 5.71 0.01 2.97
N ASP A 139 6.90 -0.60 3.10
CA ASP A 139 7.13 -2.01 2.74
C ASP A 139 6.84 -3.01 3.87
N GLY A 140 6.37 -2.49 4.98
CA GLY A 140 6.12 -3.26 6.20
C GLY A 140 7.26 -3.19 7.21
N THR A 141 8.47 -2.88 6.79
CA THR A 141 9.64 -2.67 7.66
C THR A 141 9.95 -1.19 7.82
N GLU A 142 9.87 -0.44 6.73
CA GLU A 142 10.14 1.00 6.69
C GLU A 142 8.95 1.73 6.05
N GLY A 143 8.47 2.80 6.70
CA GLY A 143 7.39 3.65 6.22
C GLY A 143 7.80 5.12 6.11
N GLU A 144 6.89 5.95 5.62
CA GLU A 144 7.05 7.40 5.50
C GLU A 144 6.43 8.09 6.72
N ASP A 145 7.15 9.04 7.29
CA ASP A 145 6.65 9.91 8.38
C ASP A 145 5.65 10.92 7.81
N VAL A 146 4.39 10.76 8.15
CA VAL A 146 3.28 11.62 7.71
C VAL A 146 2.59 12.33 8.88
N THR A 147 3.33 12.57 9.96
CA THR A 147 2.81 13.12 11.22
C THR A 147 2.04 14.43 11.01
N GLU A 148 2.59 15.38 10.24
CA GLU A 148 1.95 16.66 9.95
C GLU A 148 0.61 16.49 9.21
N ASN A 149 0.53 15.51 8.31
CA ASN A 149 -0.67 15.19 7.57
C ASN A 149 -1.73 14.53 8.47
N ILE A 150 -1.31 13.66 9.39
CA ILE A 150 -2.19 13.03 10.36
C ILE A 150 -2.75 14.06 11.36
N TYR A 151 -2.01 15.11 11.69
CA TYR A 151 -2.56 16.21 12.51
C TYR A 151 -3.75 16.91 11.88
N GLN A 152 -3.94 16.83 10.56
CA GLN A 152 -5.08 17.39 9.85
C GLN A 152 -6.33 16.48 9.91
N ILE A 153 -6.21 15.23 10.35
CA ILE A 153 -7.32 14.29 10.44
C ILE A 153 -8.04 14.50 11.78
N LYS A 154 -9.26 15.02 11.71
CA LYS A 154 -10.04 15.43 12.89
C LYS A 154 -10.42 14.27 13.80
N SER A 155 -10.64 13.08 13.23
CA SER A 155 -11.03 11.88 13.97
C SER A 155 -9.89 11.30 14.83
N ILE A 156 -8.63 11.65 14.57
CA ILE A 156 -7.47 11.16 15.32
C ILE A 156 -7.15 12.14 16.45
N PRO A 157 -7.23 11.71 17.73
CA PRO A 157 -6.90 12.55 18.86
C PRO A 157 -5.40 12.87 18.89
N LYS A 158 -5.05 14.14 19.04
CA LYS A 158 -3.66 14.60 19.22
C LYS A 158 -3.16 14.39 20.64
N LEU A 159 -4.11 14.35 21.59
CA LEU A 159 -3.88 14.11 23.00
C LEU A 159 -4.83 13.00 23.48
N ILE A 160 -4.30 12.05 24.22
CA ILE A 160 -5.05 10.98 24.88
C ILE A 160 -4.75 10.98 26.38
N ASN A 161 -5.71 10.53 27.18
CA ASN A 161 -5.52 10.41 28.64
C ASN A 161 -4.84 9.08 28.99
N TYR A 162 -3.60 8.90 28.51
CA TYR A 162 -2.78 7.71 28.78
C TYR A 162 -1.30 8.10 28.73
N LEU A 163 -0.60 7.95 29.85
CA LEU A 163 0.78 8.48 30.00
C LEU A 163 1.87 7.52 29.55
N ASN A 164 1.57 6.23 29.42
CA ASN A 164 2.56 5.28 28.88
C ASN A 164 2.69 5.45 27.36
N ASP A 165 3.84 5.06 26.83
CA ASP A 165 4.05 5.01 25.39
C ASP A 165 3.07 4.01 24.78
N LEU A 166 2.44 4.37 23.65
CA LEU A 166 1.44 3.56 22.98
C LEU A 166 1.62 3.65 21.47
N GLU A 167 1.73 2.51 20.79
CA GLU A 167 1.63 2.40 19.34
C GLU A 167 0.30 1.72 19.00
N VAL A 168 -0.50 2.37 18.15
CA VAL A 168 -1.73 1.80 17.58
C VAL A 168 -1.66 1.82 16.06
N ARG A 169 -2.26 0.80 15.44
CA ARG A 169 -2.27 0.66 13.98
C ARG A 169 -3.69 0.64 13.45
N GLY A 170 -3.85 1.17 12.25
CA GLY A 170 -5.15 1.30 11.63
C GLY A 170 -5.08 1.59 10.14
N GLU A 171 -6.22 2.02 9.61
CA GLU A 171 -6.36 2.40 8.21
C GLU A 171 -6.91 3.81 8.11
N VAL A 172 -6.22 4.67 7.34
CA VAL A 172 -6.72 5.98 6.92
C VAL A 172 -7.49 5.81 5.63
N PHE A 173 -8.69 6.37 5.58
CA PHE A 173 -9.59 6.25 4.45
C PHE A 173 -10.31 7.56 4.14
N ILE A 174 -11.03 7.60 3.04
CA ILE A 174 -11.94 8.69 2.69
C ILE A 174 -13.36 8.13 2.59
N SER A 175 -14.35 8.86 3.13
CA SER A 175 -15.75 8.46 2.99
C SER A 175 -16.21 8.59 1.54
N LYS A 176 -17.22 7.80 1.15
CA LYS A 176 -17.79 7.81 -0.20
C LYS A 176 -18.25 9.20 -0.64
N ASP A 177 -18.85 9.96 0.27
CA ASP A 177 -19.32 11.31 -0.01
C ASP A 177 -18.16 12.30 -0.21
N ASN A 178 -17.13 12.22 0.62
CA ASN A 178 -15.94 13.06 0.45
C ASN A 178 -15.17 12.69 -0.81
N PHE A 179 -15.08 11.40 -1.15
CA PHE A 179 -14.46 10.95 -2.38
C PHE A 179 -15.16 11.52 -3.63
N LYS A 180 -16.51 11.49 -3.68
CA LYS A 180 -17.27 12.08 -4.77
C LYS A 180 -16.94 13.56 -4.95
N LYS A 181 -16.98 14.36 -3.85
CA LYS A 181 -16.68 15.79 -3.86
C LYS A 181 -15.26 16.09 -4.36
N ILE A 182 -14.28 15.34 -3.89
CA ILE A 182 -12.88 15.53 -4.28
C ILE A 182 -12.68 15.16 -5.75
N ASN A 183 -13.34 14.09 -6.21
CA ASN A 183 -13.12 13.56 -7.55
C ASN A 183 -13.80 14.36 -8.66
N GLU A 184 -14.67 15.34 -8.33
CA GLU A 184 -15.17 16.34 -9.27
C GLU A 184 -14.04 17.18 -9.91
N SER A 185 -12.97 17.43 -9.16
CA SER A 185 -11.80 18.21 -9.61
C SER A 185 -10.50 17.40 -9.75
N ASN A 186 -10.54 16.08 -9.47
CA ASN A 186 -9.39 15.18 -9.52
C ASN A 186 -9.80 13.87 -10.21
N ASN A 187 -8.84 13.16 -10.80
CA ASN A 187 -9.07 11.89 -11.50
C ASN A 187 -8.51 10.70 -10.71
N PHE A 188 -8.88 10.54 -9.44
CA PHE A 188 -8.50 9.34 -8.69
C PHE A 188 -9.31 8.14 -9.15
N ALA A 189 -8.64 7.01 -9.32
CA ALA A 189 -9.28 5.77 -9.78
C ALA A 189 -10.26 5.20 -8.76
N ASN A 190 -10.01 5.37 -7.45
CA ASN A 190 -10.85 4.90 -6.34
C ASN A 190 -10.56 5.67 -5.05
N ALA A 191 -11.39 5.43 -4.02
CA ALA A 191 -11.27 6.08 -2.71
C ALA A 191 -9.93 5.75 -2.01
N ARG A 192 -9.41 4.54 -2.14
CA ARG A 192 -8.09 4.16 -1.62
C ARG A 192 -6.97 4.99 -2.22
N ASN A 193 -6.96 5.15 -3.56
CA ASN A 193 -5.96 5.96 -4.25
C ASN A 193 -6.08 7.44 -3.86
N ALA A 194 -7.31 7.93 -3.66
CA ALA A 194 -7.56 9.29 -3.18
C ALA A 194 -7.03 9.50 -1.76
N ALA A 195 -7.29 8.56 -0.84
CA ALA A 195 -6.79 8.59 0.54
C ALA A 195 -5.26 8.54 0.57
N SER A 196 -4.65 7.58 -0.15
CA SER A 196 -3.19 7.42 -0.23
C SER A 196 -2.52 8.64 -0.86
N GLY A 197 -3.02 9.13 -1.99
CA GLY A 197 -2.50 10.31 -2.67
C GLY A 197 -2.68 11.60 -1.85
N THR A 198 -3.73 11.67 -1.02
CA THR A 198 -3.96 12.79 -0.11
C THR A 198 -3.01 12.75 1.07
N LEU A 199 -2.89 11.59 1.74
CA LEU A 199 -2.02 11.47 2.92
C LEU A 199 -0.54 11.69 2.60
N ARG A 200 -0.14 11.55 1.34
CA ARG A 200 1.22 11.77 0.85
C ARG A 200 1.41 13.13 0.17
N GLN A 201 0.51 14.09 0.39
CA GLN A 201 0.72 15.48 -0.04
C GLN A 201 1.78 16.14 0.84
N LEU A 202 2.65 16.91 0.21
CA LEU A 202 3.66 17.70 0.94
C LEU A 202 3.02 18.89 1.65
N ASP A 203 1.94 19.40 1.11
CA ASP A 203 1.13 20.47 1.73
C ASP A 203 0.00 19.84 2.57
N SER A 204 0.13 19.93 3.89
CA SER A 204 -0.85 19.42 4.86
C SER A 204 -2.21 20.14 4.80
N THR A 205 -2.28 21.33 4.23
CA THR A 205 -3.55 22.08 4.06
C THR A 205 -4.48 21.38 3.06
N ILE A 206 -3.91 20.69 2.07
CA ILE A 206 -4.66 19.85 1.14
C ILE A 206 -5.31 18.67 1.87
N VAL A 207 -4.60 18.06 2.83
CA VAL A 207 -5.12 16.98 3.65
C VAL A 207 -6.30 17.46 4.49
N ALA A 208 -6.18 18.64 5.12
CA ALA A 208 -7.26 19.25 5.89
C ALA A 208 -8.54 19.47 5.06
N LYS A 209 -8.40 19.95 3.82
CA LYS A 209 -9.54 20.21 2.91
C LYS A 209 -10.22 18.93 2.44
N ARG A 210 -9.47 17.81 2.30
CA ARG A 210 -10.00 16.53 1.78
C ARG A 210 -10.65 15.66 2.84
N ASN A 211 -10.59 16.06 4.12
CA ASN A 211 -11.32 15.48 5.24
C ASN A 211 -11.24 13.95 5.30
N LEU A 212 -10.03 13.43 5.46
CA LEU A 212 -9.77 12.00 5.69
C LEU A 212 -10.30 11.57 7.06
N SER A 213 -10.55 10.26 7.20
CA SER A 213 -10.93 9.60 8.45
C SER A 213 -10.00 8.40 8.71
N ALA A 214 -10.06 7.84 9.92
CA ALA A 214 -9.29 6.65 10.26
C ALA A 214 -10.07 5.73 11.20
N PHE A 215 -9.81 4.41 11.09
CA PHE A 215 -10.14 3.42 12.11
C PHE A 215 -8.87 2.70 12.56
N LEU A 216 -8.66 2.65 13.88
CA LEU A 216 -7.55 1.94 14.48
C LEU A 216 -8.06 0.56 14.92
N TYR A 217 -7.27 -0.47 14.66
CA TYR A 217 -7.70 -1.86 14.82
C TYR A 217 -6.67 -2.75 15.53
N GLU A 218 -5.54 -2.21 15.97
CA GLU A 218 -4.49 -2.98 16.63
C GLU A 218 -3.76 -2.11 17.65
N VAL A 219 -3.52 -2.65 18.85
CA VAL A 219 -2.57 -2.14 19.83
C VAL A 219 -1.31 -2.97 19.72
N VAL A 220 -0.17 -2.32 19.50
CA VAL A 220 1.14 -2.99 19.41
C VAL A 220 1.65 -3.25 20.83
N GLU A 221 2.18 -4.47 21.08
CA GLU A 221 2.61 -4.91 22.41
C GLU A 221 1.48 -4.82 23.47
N PRO A 222 0.29 -5.44 23.21
CA PRO A 222 -0.88 -5.31 24.07
C PRO A 222 -0.64 -5.81 25.48
N GLU A 223 0.30 -6.73 25.69
CA GLU A 223 0.73 -7.24 26.99
C GLU A 223 1.29 -6.14 27.89
N MET A 224 1.92 -5.10 27.35
CA MET A 224 2.42 -3.94 28.10
C MET A 224 1.30 -3.04 28.62
N HIS A 225 0.08 -3.24 28.12
CA HIS A 225 -1.11 -2.47 28.47
C HIS A 225 -2.17 -3.30 29.21
N ASN A 226 -1.81 -4.54 29.63
CA ASN A 226 -2.71 -5.51 30.27
C ASN A 226 -3.92 -5.86 29.40
N ILE A 227 -3.73 -5.98 28.09
CA ILE A 227 -4.75 -6.34 27.12
C ILE A 227 -4.51 -7.78 26.66
N ASN A 228 -5.51 -8.65 26.87
CA ASN A 228 -5.41 -10.07 26.56
C ASN A 228 -6.21 -10.49 25.32
N TYR A 229 -7.24 -9.71 24.95
CA TYR A 229 -8.14 -10.01 23.85
C TYR A 229 -8.24 -8.85 22.86
N GLN A 230 -8.50 -9.16 21.59
CA GLN A 230 -8.61 -8.16 20.53
C GLN A 230 -9.78 -7.19 20.77
N ASN A 231 -10.91 -7.68 21.24
CA ASN A 231 -12.04 -6.82 21.62
C ASN A 231 -11.69 -5.89 22.78
N GLU A 232 -10.88 -6.32 23.74
CA GLU A 232 -10.36 -5.45 24.81
C GLU A 232 -9.46 -4.33 24.25
N ALA A 233 -8.63 -4.64 23.23
CA ALA A 233 -7.81 -3.65 22.54
C ALA A 233 -8.68 -2.57 21.88
N LEU A 234 -9.78 -2.96 21.24
CA LEU A 234 -10.72 -2.02 20.63
C LEU A 234 -11.43 -1.16 21.69
N GLU A 235 -11.88 -1.75 22.77
CA GLU A 235 -12.51 -1.02 23.89
C GLU A 235 -11.50 -0.10 24.62
N PHE A 236 -10.25 -0.51 24.77
CA PHE A 236 -9.18 0.32 25.29
C PHE A 236 -8.97 1.56 24.41
N MET A 237 -8.88 1.39 23.10
CA MET A 237 -8.76 2.51 22.16
C MET A 237 -9.98 3.44 22.21
N LYS A 238 -11.21 2.91 22.28
CA LYS A 238 -12.44 3.72 22.43
C LYS A 238 -12.41 4.58 23.69
N LYS A 239 -11.99 4.03 24.84
CA LYS A 239 -11.85 4.77 26.11
C LYS A 239 -10.86 5.93 26.01
N LEU A 240 -9.90 5.85 25.10
CA LEU A 240 -8.93 6.91 24.80
C LEU A 240 -9.40 7.86 23.67
N ASN A 241 -10.65 7.75 23.24
CA ASN A 241 -11.21 8.47 22.08
C ASN A 241 -10.46 8.21 20.76
N ILE A 242 -9.73 7.10 20.65
CA ILE A 242 -9.11 6.66 19.42
C ILE A 242 -10.20 5.94 18.60
N PRO A 243 -10.45 6.34 17.35
CA PRO A 243 -11.57 5.83 16.56
C PRO A 243 -11.35 4.37 16.16
N THR A 244 -12.32 3.51 16.48
CA THR A 244 -12.36 2.10 16.06
C THR A 244 -13.59 1.84 15.20
N ASN A 245 -13.58 0.78 14.42
CA ASN A 245 -14.72 0.46 13.56
C ASN A 245 -15.92 -0.02 14.42
N PRO A 246 -17.11 0.59 14.27
CA PRO A 246 -18.27 0.23 15.06
C PRO A 246 -18.87 -1.14 14.75
N PHE A 247 -18.56 -1.73 13.59
CA PHE A 247 -19.04 -3.05 13.16
C PHE A 247 -18.16 -4.21 13.66
N SER A 248 -17.11 -3.93 14.43
CA SER A 248 -16.28 -4.98 15.01
C SER A 248 -17.07 -5.75 16.09
N LYS A 249 -17.04 -7.07 16.02
CA LYS A 249 -17.69 -7.96 16.99
C LYS A 249 -16.92 -9.26 17.21
N VAL A 250 -17.10 -9.86 18.39
CA VAL A 250 -16.62 -11.22 18.69
C VAL A 250 -17.67 -12.22 18.21
N VAL A 251 -17.22 -13.32 17.64
CA VAL A 251 -18.05 -14.41 17.15
C VAL A 251 -17.42 -15.75 17.50
N GLU A 252 -18.23 -16.74 17.79
CA GLU A 252 -17.81 -18.14 17.93
C GLU A 252 -17.62 -18.80 16.55
N ILE A 253 -16.95 -19.95 16.50
CA ILE A 253 -16.66 -20.66 15.24
C ILE A 253 -17.95 -20.94 14.46
N GLU A 254 -19.00 -21.36 15.16
CA GLU A 254 -20.30 -21.75 14.60
C GLU A 254 -21.03 -20.56 13.96
N GLU A 255 -20.82 -19.34 14.46
CA GLU A 255 -21.48 -18.10 14.00
C GLU A 255 -20.73 -17.43 12.85
N LEU A 256 -19.51 -17.91 12.53
CA LEU A 256 -18.61 -17.21 11.63
C LEU A 256 -19.14 -17.19 10.19
N GLU A 257 -19.72 -18.30 9.71
CA GLU A 257 -20.27 -18.40 8.35
C GLU A 257 -21.46 -17.45 8.16
N GLU A 258 -22.39 -17.42 9.11
CA GLU A 258 -23.52 -16.51 9.12
C GLU A 258 -23.04 -15.04 9.18
N SER A 259 -22.10 -14.73 10.06
CA SER A 259 -21.54 -13.39 10.20
C SER A 259 -20.83 -12.89 8.94
N ILE A 260 -20.18 -13.78 8.18
CA ILE A 260 -19.59 -13.45 6.88
C ILE A 260 -20.71 -13.16 5.87
N SER A 261 -21.78 -13.97 5.84
CA SER A 261 -22.91 -13.77 4.94
C SER A 261 -23.64 -12.45 5.24
N ASP A 262 -23.94 -12.17 6.50
CA ASP A 262 -24.60 -10.93 6.94
C ASP A 262 -23.82 -9.69 6.52
N PHE A 263 -22.49 -9.73 6.65
CA PHE A 263 -21.68 -8.58 6.27
C PHE A 263 -21.70 -8.32 4.76
N ALA A 264 -21.91 -9.31 3.92
CA ALA A 264 -22.06 -9.11 2.48
C ALA A 264 -23.21 -8.15 2.15
N GLU A 265 -24.31 -8.20 2.92
CA GLU A 265 -25.46 -7.30 2.77
C GLU A 265 -25.18 -5.88 3.32
N ILE A 266 -24.41 -5.80 4.42
CA ILE A 266 -24.09 -4.54 5.10
C ILE A 266 -23.03 -3.76 4.35
N LYS A 267 -22.04 -4.43 3.76
CA LYS A 267 -20.86 -3.86 3.10
C LYS A 267 -21.21 -2.68 2.16
N ASN A 268 -22.24 -2.82 1.35
CA ASN A 268 -22.62 -1.79 0.38
C ASN A 268 -23.28 -0.55 1.01
N LYS A 269 -23.76 -0.67 2.24
CA LYS A 269 -24.42 0.40 3.01
C LYS A 269 -23.43 1.24 3.82
N LEU A 270 -22.18 0.80 3.93
CA LEU A 270 -21.14 1.55 4.63
C LEU A 270 -20.84 2.87 3.91
N ASP A 271 -20.50 3.90 4.66
CA ASP A 271 -20.10 5.21 4.15
C ASP A 271 -18.66 5.27 3.64
N TYR A 272 -17.94 4.14 3.74
CA TYR A 272 -16.58 3.94 3.26
C TYR A 272 -16.46 2.64 2.44
N ASP A 273 -15.40 2.52 1.66
CA ASP A 273 -15.16 1.30 0.89
C ASP A 273 -14.53 0.22 1.77
N SER A 274 -15.07 -0.99 1.65
CA SER A 274 -14.58 -2.20 2.31
C SER A 274 -14.45 -3.31 1.28
N ASP A 275 -13.32 -3.98 1.25
CA ASP A 275 -13.04 -5.08 0.33
C ASP A 275 -13.25 -6.47 0.96
N GLY A 276 -13.75 -6.52 2.20
CA GLY A 276 -14.02 -7.77 2.89
C GLY A 276 -14.15 -7.65 4.40
N LEU A 277 -13.91 -8.77 5.07
CA LEU A 277 -13.78 -8.87 6.53
C LEU A 277 -12.36 -9.29 6.91
N VAL A 278 -11.87 -8.78 8.02
CA VAL A 278 -10.69 -9.32 8.72
C VAL A 278 -11.18 -10.19 9.87
N ILE A 279 -10.74 -11.43 9.89
CA ILE A 279 -11.06 -12.42 10.92
C ILE A 279 -9.77 -12.63 11.72
N LYS A 280 -9.80 -12.29 13.00
CA LYS A 280 -8.64 -12.36 13.91
C LYS A 280 -8.95 -13.29 15.07
N LEU A 281 -8.05 -14.18 15.41
CA LEU A 281 -8.15 -14.89 16.70
C LEU A 281 -8.24 -13.86 17.82
N ASN A 282 -9.29 -13.92 18.63
CA ASN A 282 -9.55 -12.88 19.65
C ASN A 282 -8.54 -12.92 20.79
N ASP A 283 -8.00 -14.11 21.13
CA ASP A 283 -6.98 -14.29 22.19
C ASP A 283 -5.58 -13.86 21.70
N LEU A 284 -5.16 -12.66 22.10
CA LEU A 284 -3.88 -12.05 21.72
C LEU A 284 -2.67 -12.81 22.28
N GLN A 285 -2.82 -13.48 23.42
CA GLN A 285 -1.74 -14.27 24.04
C GLN A 285 -1.32 -15.46 23.17
N MET A 286 -2.20 -15.91 22.30
CA MET A 286 -1.93 -17.02 21.37
C MET A 286 -1.30 -16.58 20.06
N TRP A 287 -1.23 -15.30 19.77
CA TRP A 287 -0.71 -14.79 18.50
C TRP A 287 0.77 -15.14 18.27
N GLU A 288 1.58 -14.99 19.32
CA GLU A 288 3.00 -15.33 19.24
C GLU A 288 3.21 -16.86 19.05
N LYS A 289 2.40 -17.69 19.73
CA LYS A 289 2.45 -19.14 19.60
C LYS A 289 2.10 -19.64 18.20
N LEU A 290 1.13 -19.01 17.54
CA LEU A 290 0.78 -19.28 16.15
C LEU A 290 1.88 -18.82 15.18
N GLY A 291 2.53 -17.70 15.52
CA GLY A 291 3.60 -17.12 14.74
C GLY A 291 3.14 -16.50 13.42
N LYS A 292 4.10 -16.33 12.52
CA LYS A 292 3.90 -15.68 11.23
C LYS A 292 4.68 -16.40 10.13
N THR A 293 4.28 -16.19 8.88
CA THR A 293 5.09 -16.47 7.69
C THR A 293 5.99 -15.25 7.39
N SER A 294 6.79 -15.32 6.33
CA SER A 294 7.54 -14.14 5.85
C SER A 294 6.65 -12.97 5.44
N LYS A 295 5.35 -13.21 5.16
CA LYS A 295 4.45 -12.22 4.57
C LYS A 295 3.23 -11.89 5.43
N PHE A 296 2.71 -12.85 6.21
CA PHE A 296 1.46 -12.68 6.97
C PHE A 296 1.47 -13.40 8.31
N PRO A 297 0.71 -12.86 9.31
CA PRO A 297 0.46 -13.53 10.57
C PRO A 297 -0.43 -14.75 10.36
N LYS A 298 -0.29 -15.77 11.22
CA LYS A 298 -1.12 -16.99 11.17
C LYS A 298 -2.40 -16.89 12.03
N HIS A 299 -2.51 -15.85 12.84
CA HIS A 299 -3.65 -15.59 13.72
C HIS A 299 -4.78 -14.79 13.06
N SER A 300 -4.56 -14.31 11.83
CA SER A 300 -5.52 -13.44 11.14
C SER A 300 -5.59 -13.76 9.66
N ILE A 301 -6.80 -13.63 9.08
CA ILE A 301 -7.04 -13.81 7.65
C ILE A 301 -8.05 -12.77 7.15
N ALA A 302 -7.92 -12.35 5.91
CA ALA A 302 -8.86 -11.46 5.25
C ALA A 302 -9.79 -12.27 4.35
N PHE A 303 -11.08 -12.32 4.68
CA PHE A 303 -12.11 -12.86 3.81
C PHE A 303 -12.53 -11.78 2.80
N LYS A 304 -12.44 -12.11 1.51
CA LYS A 304 -12.83 -11.22 0.42
C LYS A 304 -14.07 -11.78 -0.26
N TYR A 305 -15.10 -10.93 -0.35
CA TYR A 305 -16.32 -11.26 -1.08
C TYR A 305 -16.04 -11.33 -2.58
N ASP A 306 -17.00 -11.87 -3.32
CA ASP A 306 -16.86 -12.21 -4.73
C ASP A 306 -16.00 -11.24 -5.51
N VAL A 307 -15.04 -11.83 -6.22
CA VAL A 307 -14.20 -11.08 -7.12
C VAL A 307 -15.10 -10.56 -8.23
N GLU A 308 -15.17 -9.24 -8.39
CA GLU A 308 -15.90 -8.66 -9.52
C GLU A 308 -15.46 -9.35 -10.80
N VAL A 309 -16.42 -9.92 -11.53
CA VAL A 309 -16.19 -10.58 -12.80
C VAL A 309 -16.67 -9.66 -13.92
N ALA A 310 -15.79 -9.33 -14.83
CA ALA A 310 -16.15 -8.62 -16.04
C ALA A 310 -15.98 -9.53 -17.26
N SER A 311 -16.79 -9.33 -18.28
CA SER A 311 -16.67 -10.06 -19.55
C SER A 311 -16.11 -9.14 -20.63
N SER A 312 -15.20 -9.66 -21.43
CA SER A 312 -14.65 -8.93 -22.58
C SER A 312 -14.20 -9.87 -23.69
N THR A 313 -14.12 -9.35 -24.90
CA THR A 313 -13.67 -10.11 -26.08
C THR A 313 -12.17 -10.00 -26.24
N ILE A 314 -11.53 -11.11 -26.54
CA ILE A 314 -10.10 -11.19 -26.85
C ILE A 314 -9.85 -10.60 -28.25
N VAL A 315 -9.03 -9.57 -28.31
CA VAL A 315 -8.61 -8.91 -29.55
C VAL A 315 -7.37 -9.59 -30.15
N ASP A 316 -6.43 -9.98 -29.27
CA ASP A 316 -5.18 -10.60 -29.66
C ASP A 316 -4.59 -11.39 -28.46
N ILE A 317 -3.71 -12.36 -28.75
CA ILE A 317 -3.00 -13.13 -27.72
C ILE A 317 -1.49 -12.95 -27.95
N LEU A 318 -0.83 -12.30 -27.02
CA LEU A 318 0.60 -12.06 -27.02
C LEU A 318 1.33 -13.02 -26.09
N THR A 319 2.60 -13.25 -26.40
CA THR A 319 3.50 -13.98 -25.49
C THR A 319 4.56 -13.03 -24.92
N SER A 320 4.94 -13.24 -23.67
CA SER A 320 6.02 -12.51 -23.00
C SER A 320 7.01 -13.48 -22.36
N VAL A 321 8.27 -13.03 -22.23
CA VAL A 321 9.37 -13.82 -21.65
C VAL A 321 9.68 -13.30 -20.26
N GLY A 322 9.55 -14.15 -19.27
CA GLY A 322 9.93 -13.84 -17.89
C GLY A 322 11.43 -13.94 -17.65
N ARG A 323 11.86 -13.55 -16.46
CA ARG A 323 13.25 -13.58 -16.00
C ARG A 323 13.93 -14.95 -16.16
N THR A 324 13.21 -16.02 -15.88
CA THR A 324 13.71 -17.40 -15.98
C THR A 324 13.61 -17.99 -17.39
N GLY A 325 13.16 -17.20 -18.37
CA GLY A 325 12.84 -17.67 -19.71
C GLY A 325 11.43 -18.23 -19.86
N LYS A 326 10.65 -18.37 -18.79
CA LYS A 326 9.26 -18.84 -18.83
C LYS A 326 8.42 -17.95 -19.75
N ILE A 327 7.63 -18.59 -20.63
CA ILE A 327 6.68 -17.92 -21.51
C ILE A 327 5.33 -17.78 -20.84
N THR A 328 4.80 -16.57 -20.86
CA THR A 328 3.46 -16.25 -20.36
C THR A 328 2.60 -15.75 -21.51
N TYR A 329 1.38 -16.28 -21.62
CA TYR A 329 0.40 -15.81 -22.60
C TYR A 329 -0.48 -14.73 -21.99
N ILE A 330 -0.77 -13.68 -22.76
CA ILE A 330 -1.53 -12.50 -22.34
C ILE A 330 -2.58 -12.21 -23.38
N ALA A 331 -3.85 -12.23 -23.00
CA ALA A 331 -4.94 -11.76 -23.83
C ALA A 331 -5.00 -10.24 -23.81
N ASN A 332 -4.86 -9.58 -24.96
CA ASN A 332 -5.33 -8.23 -25.16
C ASN A 332 -6.83 -8.27 -25.40
N ILE A 333 -7.58 -7.44 -24.69
CA ILE A 333 -9.03 -7.46 -24.66
C ILE A 333 -9.60 -6.07 -24.98
N HIS A 334 -10.85 -6.02 -25.40
CA HIS A 334 -11.55 -4.75 -25.41
C HIS A 334 -11.58 -4.16 -23.99
N PRO A 335 -11.33 -2.84 -23.82
CA PRO A 335 -11.28 -2.23 -22.51
C PRO A 335 -12.56 -2.49 -21.72
N VAL A 336 -12.42 -2.97 -20.48
CA VAL A 336 -13.52 -3.23 -19.55
C VAL A 336 -13.20 -2.65 -18.18
N ILE A 337 -14.22 -2.12 -17.49
CA ILE A 337 -14.04 -1.65 -16.12
C ILE A 337 -14.13 -2.85 -15.18
N LEU A 338 -13.15 -2.97 -14.30
CA LEU A 338 -13.07 -4.04 -13.30
C LEU A 338 -12.39 -3.48 -12.04
N ASN A 339 -13.07 -3.54 -10.90
CA ASN A 339 -12.64 -2.89 -9.66
C ASN A 339 -12.26 -1.41 -9.91
N GLN A 340 -13.18 -0.65 -10.53
CA GLN A 340 -13.07 0.79 -10.81
C GLN A 340 -11.83 1.19 -11.66
N THR A 341 -11.20 0.26 -12.33
CA THR A 341 -10.06 0.54 -13.22
C THR A 341 -10.26 -0.08 -14.58
N SER A 342 -9.75 0.60 -15.63
CA SER A 342 -9.82 0.08 -17.00
C SER A 342 -8.79 -1.01 -17.21
N VAL A 343 -9.26 -2.21 -17.55
CA VAL A 343 -8.45 -3.39 -17.88
C VAL A 343 -8.44 -3.57 -19.41
N ARG A 344 -7.25 -3.72 -19.98
CA ARG A 344 -7.02 -3.93 -21.44
C ARG A 344 -6.25 -5.20 -21.76
N ALA A 345 -5.72 -5.86 -20.72
CA ALA A 345 -4.97 -7.10 -20.87
C ALA A 345 -5.18 -8.00 -19.66
N ALA A 346 -5.27 -9.31 -19.87
CA ALA A 346 -5.43 -10.30 -18.81
C ALA A 346 -4.51 -11.50 -19.08
N THR A 347 -3.92 -12.08 -18.03
CA THR A 347 -3.06 -13.26 -18.23
C THR A 347 -3.89 -14.50 -18.57
N LEU A 348 -3.37 -15.28 -19.49
CA LEU A 348 -3.79 -16.63 -19.85
C LEU A 348 -2.81 -17.70 -19.29
N HIS A 349 -1.90 -17.28 -18.40
CA HIS A 349 -0.90 -18.13 -17.78
C HIS A 349 0.03 -18.79 -18.78
N ASN A 350 -0.33 -19.96 -19.33
CA ASN A 350 0.44 -20.75 -20.27
C ASN A 350 -0.46 -21.34 -21.36
N HIS A 351 0.16 -22.02 -22.33
CA HIS A 351 -0.59 -22.60 -23.45
C HIS A 351 -1.55 -23.72 -23.05
N ASN A 352 -1.21 -24.51 -21.99
CA ASN A 352 -2.11 -25.56 -21.52
C ASN A 352 -3.42 -24.98 -20.98
N PHE A 353 -3.38 -23.84 -20.28
CA PHE A 353 -4.58 -23.11 -19.87
C PHE A 353 -5.46 -22.72 -21.06
N ILE A 354 -4.86 -22.23 -22.15
CA ILE A 354 -5.56 -21.89 -23.41
C ILE A 354 -6.21 -23.12 -24.00
N LYS A 355 -5.48 -24.23 -24.06
CA LYS A 355 -5.96 -25.51 -24.58
C LYS A 355 -7.13 -26.07 -23.73
N ASP A 356 -6.96 -26.12 -22.41
CA ASP A 356 -7.95 -26.67 -21.48
C ASP A 356 -9.25 -25.87 -21.51
N MET A 357 -9.17 -24.55 -21.71
CA MET A 357 -10.31 -23.63 -21.83
C MET A 357 -10.83 -23.49 -23.25
N ASN A 358 -10.17 -24.07 -24.24
CA ASN A 358 -10.46 -23.95 -25.68
C ASN A 358 -10.58 -22.48 -26.16
N ILE A 359 -9.66 -21.62 -25.72
CA ILE A 359 -9.67 -20.17 -25.97
C ILE A 359 -9.04 -19.85 -27.30
N ASN A 360 -9.66 -18.87 -28.02
CA ASN A 360 -9.12 -18.30 -29.26
C ASN A 360 -9.33 -16.77 -29.32
N ILE A 361 -8.77 -16.13 -30.33
CA ILE A 361 -9.03 -14.71 -30.65
C ILE A 361 -10.51 -14.55 -31.02
N ASN A 362 -11.10 -13.43 -30.64
CA ASN A 362 -12.53 -13.08 -30.73
C ASN A 362 -13.47 -13.83 -29.80
N ASP A 363 -12.97 -14.69 -28.91
CA ASP A 363 -13.80 -15.29 -27.87
C ASP A 363 -14.12 -14.29 -26.75
N GLU A 364 -15.32 -14.40 -26.16
CA GLU A 364 -15.69 -13.64 -24.99
C GLU A 364 -15.31 -14.43 -23.74
N VAL A 365 -14.52 -13.81 -22.87
CA VAL A 365 -13.99 -14.43 -21.66
C VAL A 365 -14.38 -13.65 -20.41
N ASN A 366 -14.50 -14.36 -19.29
CA ASN A 366 -14.68 -13.80 -17.98
C ASN A 366 -13.31 -13.51 -17.34
N ILE A 367 -13.19 -12.32 -16.75
CA ILE A 367 -11.94 -11.77 -16.24
C ILE A 367 -12.14 -11.30 -14.82
N ILE A 368 -11.18 -11.59 -13.96
CA ILE A 368 -11.08 -11.07 -12.61
C ILE A 368 -9.72 -10.43 -12.38
N LYS A 369 -9.60 -9.62 -11.34
CA LYS A 369 -8.29 -9.18 -10.82
C LYS A 369 -7.83 -10.08 -9.69
N ALA A 370 -6.83 -10.92 -9.95
CA ALA A 370 -6.20 -11.72 -8.91
C ALA A 370 -5.50 -10.82 -7.91
N GLY A 371 -5.90 -10.89 -6.63
CA GLY A 371 -5.34 -10.06 -5.58
C GLY A 371 -5.57 -8.55 -5.80
N GLU A 372 -6.63 -8.17 -6.54
CA GLU A 372 -7.01 -6.79 -6.88
C GLU A 372 -6.03 -6.06 -7.82
N ILE A 373 -4.98 -6.72 -8.28
CA ILE A 373 -3.93 -6.08 -9.06
C ILE A 373 -3.83 -6.67 -10.46
N ILE A 374 -3.68 -8.01 -10.59
CA ILE A 374 -3.35 -8.66 -11.85
C ILE A 374 -4.61 -9.22 -12.53
N PRO A 375 -5.03 -8.68 -13.68
CA PRO A 375 -6.15 -9.25 -14.43
C PRO A 375 -5.80 -10.64 -14.95
N LYS A 376 -6.71 -11.61 -14.75
CA LYS A 376 -6.60 -12.96 -15.30
C LYS A 376 -7.92 -13.41 -15.90
N VAL A 377 -7.85 -14.18 -16.97
CA VAL A 377 -8.99 -14.91 -17.52
C VAL A 377 -9.29 -16.09 -16.59
N ILE A 378 -10.56 -16.33 -16.28
CA ILE A 378 -11.00 -17.43 -15.42
C ILE A 378 -11.87 -18.46 -16.13
N SER A 379 -12.59 -18.05 -17.16
CA SER A 379 -13.45 -18.96 -17.94
C SER A 379 -13.75 -18.37 -19.32
N LEU A 380 -14.02 -19.26 -20.25
CA LEU A 380 -14.65 -18.92 -21.52
C LEU A 380 -16.14 -18.65 -21.25
N LYS A 381 -16.68 -17.54 -21.76
CA LYS A 381 -18.11 -17.20 -21.65
C LYS A 381 -18.86 -17.57 -22.93
N ASN A 382 -18.37 -17.12 -24.08
CA ASN A 382 -18.92 -17.45 -25.38
C ASN A 382 -17.76 -17.68 -26.36
N SER A 383 -17.82 -18.81 -27.07
CA SER A 383 -16.91 -19.12 -28.18
C SER A 383 -17.61 -18.89 -29.52
N LYS A 384 -16.85 -18.42 -30.50
CA LYS A 384 -17.34 -18.35 -31.89
C LYS A 384 -17.22 -19.69 -32.64
N ASN A 385 -17.14 -20.80 -31.90
CA ASN A 385 -17.09 -22.17 -32.45
C ASN A 385 -15.96 -22.43 -33.43
N TYR A 386 -14.76 -22.02 -33.07
CA TYR A 386 -13.56 -22.44 -33.80
C TYR A 386 -13.30 -23.94 -33.49
N VAL A 387 -12.86 -24.66 -34.52
CA VAL A 387 -12.51 -26.10 -34.39
C VAL A 387 -11.25 -26.26 -33.54
N ASP A 388 -10.39 -25.23 -33.52
CA ASP A 388 -9.10 -25.24 -32.81
C ASP A 388 -8.95 -24.05 -31.86
N TYR A 389 -8.28 -24.29 -30.72
CA TYR A 389 -7.84 -23.25 -29.80
C TYR A 389 -6.60 -22.51 -30.36
N TYR A 390 -6.22 -21.37 -29.73
CA TYR A 390 -5.07 -20.56 -30.15
C TYR A 390 -3.78 -21.38 -30.18
N LYS A 391 -3.05 -21.29 -31.29
CA LYS A 391 -1.86 -22.12 -31.54
C LYS A 391 -0.71 -21.79 -30.59
N LYS A 392 -0.01 -22.81 -30.19
CA LYS A 392 1.16 -22.74 -29.33
C LYS A 392 2.31 -22.02 -30.02
N ALA A 393 2.96 -21.11 -29.31
CA ALA A 393 4.15 -20.44 -29.81
C ALA A 393 5.31 -21.47 -29.93
N THR A 394 6.00 -21.46 -31.03
CA THR A 394 7.17 -22.33 -31.28
C THR A 394 8.48 -21.62 -30.99
N ASN A 395 8.49 -20.29 -31.14
CA ASN A 395 9.69 -19.49 -31.02
C ASN A 395 9.54 -18.38 -29.98
N CYS A 396 10.65 -18.02 -29.37
CA CYS A 396 10.72 -16.93 -28.39
C CYS A 396 10.37 -15.57 -29.03
N PRO A 397 9.42 -14.80 -28.49
CA PRO A 397 9.01 -13.52 -29.07
C PRO A 397 10.12 -12.44 -29.03
N SER A 398 11.16 -12.66 -28.22
CA SER A 398 12.25 -11.68 -28.04
C SER A 398 13.50 -12.00 -28.86
N CYS A 399 13.91 -13.27 -28.90
CA CYS A 399 15.18 -13.67 -29.55
C CYS A 399 15.02 -14.69 -30.69
N ASN A 400 13.79 -15.09 -30.98
CA ASN A 400 13.41 -16.07 -31.99
C ASN A 400 14.01 -17.48 -31.84
N SER A 401 14.63 -17.79 -30.70
CA SER A 401 15.09 -19.15 -30.39
C SER A 401 13.93 -20.09 -30.21
N GLU A 402 14.08 -21.36 -30.57
CA GLU A 402 13.05 -22.39 -30.30
C GLU A 402 12.74 -22.50 -28.83
N LEU A 403 11.44 -22.62 -28.50
CA LEU A 403 10.95 -22.81 -27.14
C LEU A 403 10.94 -24.27 -26.78
N ILE A 404 11.37 -24.61 -25.57
CA ILE A 404 11.38 -25.97 -25.07
C ILE A 404 10.44 -26.14 -23.89
N GLU A 405 10.01 -27.39 -23.68
CA GLU A 405 9.24 -27.83 -22.51
C GLU A 405 10.07 -28.87 -21.78
N PHE A 406 10.08 -28.78 -20.46
CA PHE A 406 10.73 -29.77 -19.62
C PHE A 406 9.72 -30.83 -19.20
N GLU A 407 10.17 -32.06 -19.06
CA GLU A 407 9.34 -33.17 -18.62
C GLU A 407 8.68 -32.84 -17.26
N GLY A 408 7.37 -33.04 -17.17
CA GLY A 408 6.60 -32.75 -15.96
C GLY A 408 6.27 -31.25 -15.71
N ILE A 409 6.70 -30.34 -16.62
CA ILE A 409 6.41 -28.91 -16.53
C ILE A 409 5.54 -28.47 -17.69
N VAL A 410 4.39 -27.88 -17.39
CA VAL A 410 3.40 -27.41 -18.39
C VAL A 410 3.77 -26.09 -19.07
N ASP A 411 4.84 -25.44 -18.66
CA ASP A 411 5.27 -24.16 -19.16
C ASP A 411 6.34 -24.30 -20.26
N GLN A 412 6.36 -23.38 -21.20
CA GLN A 412 7.38 -23.25 -22.22
C GLN A 412 8.50 -22.31 -21.76
N PHE A 413 9.72 -22.56 -22.20
CA PHE A 413 10.88 -21.76 -21.81
C PHE A 413 11.75 -21.39 -22.99
N CYS A 414 12.25 -20.16 -22.99
CA CYS A 414 13.37 -19.71 -23.78
C CYS A 414 14.67 -20.04 -23.03
N THR A 415 15.49 -20.94 -23.57
CA THR A 415 16.77 -21.36 -22.97
C THR A 415 17.97 -20.54 -23.42
N ASN A 416 17.79 -19.63 -24.39
CA ASN A 416 18.85 -18.77 -24.83
C ASN A 416 19.28 -17.79 -23.73
N ASP A 417 20.53 -17.89 -23.27
CA ASP A 417 21.07 -17.01 -22.20
C ASP A 417 21.31 -15.58 -22.67
N GLU A 418 21.45 -15.37 -23.98
CA GLU A 418 21.61 -14.05 -24.60
C GLU A 418 20.25 -13.41 -24.97
N CYS A 419 19.10 -14.01 -24.56
CA CYS A 419 17.78 -13.45 -24.83
C CYS A 419 17.65 -12.05 -24.21
N PRO A 420 17.38 -11.01 -25.01
CA PRO A 420 17.32 -9.64 -24.51
C PRO A 420 16.31 -9.45 -23.37
N GLU A 421 15.09 -10.00 -23.50
CA GLU A 421 14.05 -9.84 -22.48
C GLU A 421 14.39 -10.59 -21.18
N LYS A 422 15.03 -11.78 -21.23
CA LYS A 422 15.55 -12.44 -20.02
C LYS A 422 16.55 -11.56 -19.29
N ASN A 423 17.49 -11.00 -20.04
CA ASN A 423 18.54 -10.16 -19.47
C ASN A 423 17.97 -8.86 -18.88
N VAL A 424 17.07 -8.19 -19.59
CA VAL A 424 16.35 -7.01 -19.09
C VAL A 424 15.60 -7.33 -17.78
N ASN A 425 14.84 -8.43 -17.74
CA ASN A 425 14.09 -8.82 -16.56
C ASN A 425 14.99 -9.26 -15.40
N ASN A 426 16.17 -9.85 -15.67
CA ASN A 426 17.15 -10.17 -14.63
C ASN A 426 17.73 -8.89 -13.99
N ILE A 427 18.08 -7.88 -14.81
CA ILE A 427 18.61 -6.61 -14.32
C ILE A 427 17.54 -5.83 -13.55
N TYR A 428 16.31 -5.79 -14.08
CA TYR A 428 15.18 -5.18 -13.36
C TYR A 428 14.92 -5.86 -12.01
N HIS A 429 14.95 -7.20 -11.98
CA HIS A 429 14.80 -7.94 -10.72
C HIS A 429 15.93 -7.63 -9.73
N PHE A 430 17.18 -7.60 -10.21
CA PHE A 430 18.33 -7.22 -9.38
C PHE A 430 18.17 -5.81 -8.79
N ALA A 431 17.69 -4.86 -9.60
CA ALA A 431 17.43 -3.50 -9.16
C ALA A 431 16.18 -3.35 -8.30
N SER A 432 15.31 -4.36 -8.28
CA SER A 432 14.00 -4.27 -7.62
C SER A 432 14.11 -4.17 -6.10
N ARG A 433 13.00 -3.77 -5.46
CA ARG A 433 12.86 -3.57 -4.02
C ARG A 433 13.24 -4.79 -3.17
N ASN A 434 13.00 -5.99 -3.70
CA ASN A 434 13.28 -7.24 -3.01
C ASN A 434 14.75 -7.70 -3.14
N CYS A 435 15.58 -6.96 -3.88
CA CYS A 435 17.00 -7.24 -4.10
C CYS A 435 17.84 -6.02 -3.70
N MET A 436 18.42 -5.29 -4.65
CA MET A 436 19.32 -4.16 -4.36
C MET A 436 18.60 -2.83 -4.13
N ASN A 437 17.29 -2.76 -4.36
CA ASN A 437 16.45 -1.58 -4.18
C ASN A 437 17.04 -0.30 -4.82
N ILE A 438 17.45 -0.38 -6.10
CA ILE A 438 18.03 0.76 -6.81
C ILE A 438 16.91 1.69 -7.28
N VAL A 439 16.72 2.79 -6.57
CA VAL A 439 15.69 3.78 -6.87
C VAL A 439 15.93 4.41 -8.24
N GLY A 440 14.87 4.51 -9.05
CA GLY A 440 14.92 5.09 -10.41
C GLY A 440 15.30 4.09 -11.50
N LEU A 441 15.80 2.89 -11.17
CA LEU A 441 16.11 1.84 -12.15
C LEU A 441 14.89 0.91 -12.36
N GLY A 442 13.79 1.47 -12.86
CA GLY A 442 12.57 0.73 -13.22
C GLY A 442 12.71 -0.03 -14.55
N LEU A 443 11.70 -0.86 -14.88
CA LEU A 443 11.73 -1.70 -16.09
C LEU A 443 11.91 -0.90 -17.39
N SER A 444 11.25 0.25 -17.52
CA SER A 444 11.39 1.14 -18.69
C SER A 444 12.81 1.65 -18.79
N THR A 445 13.38 2.15 -17.70
CA THR A 445 14.77 2.62 -17.63
C THR A 445 15.75 1.52 -18.03
N VAL A 446 15.56 0.30 -17.51
CA VAL A 446 16.40 -0.85 -17.88
C VAL A 446 16.29 -1.17 -19.37
N LYS A 447 15.07 -1.14 -19.95
CA LYS A 447 14.85 -1.36 -21.39
C LYS A 447 15.55 -0.32 -22.25
N ASP A 448 15.54 0.94 -21.86
CA ASP A 448 16.17 2.04 -22.58
C ASP A 448 17.71 1.98 -22.54
N PHE A 449 18.25 1.53 -21.40
CA PHE A 449 19.70 1.44 -21.19
C PHE A 449 20.32 0.12 -21.66
N TYR A 450 19.57 -0.98 -21.68
CA TYR A 450 20.08 -2.31 -22.01
C TYR A 450 20.80 -2.38 -23.37
N PRO A 451 20.25 -1.84 -24.47
CA PRO A 451 20.92 -1.92 -25.77
C PRO A 451 22.22 -1.12 -25.82
N LYS A 452 22.34 -0.05 -25.03
CA LYS A 452 23.42 0.95 -25.13
C LYS A 452 24.55 0.74 -24.14
N PHE A 453 24.25 0.32 -22.89
CA PHE A 453 25.20 0.38 -21.79
C PHE A 453 25.34 -0.92 -20.98
N ILE A 454 24.30 -1.72 -20.87
CA ILE A 454 24.23 -2.79 -19.85
C ILE A 454 24.81 -4.13 -20.34
N LYS A 455 24.98 -4.33 -21.65
CA LYS A 455 25.85 -5.44 -22.14
C LYS A 455 27.25 -5.38 -21.53
N LYS A 456 27.74 -4.19 -21.18
CA LYS A 456 29.03 -3.99 -20.49
C LYS A 456 28.95 -4.18 -18.96
N LEU A 457 27.77 -3.98 -18.31
CA LEU A 457 27.62 -4.14 -16.85
C LEU A 457 27.69 -5.62 -16.41
N LYS A 458 27.28 -6.55 -17.27
CA LYS A 458 27.46 -7.99 -17.01
C LYS A 458 28.93 -8.35 -16.78
N ILE A 459 29.83 -7.67 -17.45
CA ILE A 459 31.28 -7.79 -17.27
C ILE A 459 31.74 -7.19 -15.93
N TYR A 460 31.17 -6.05 -15.50
CA TYR A 460 31.55 -5.39 -14.26
C TYR A 460 31.08 -6.11 -12.98
N LEU A 461 29.86 -6.67 -12.99
CA LEU A 461 29.35 -7.44 -11.85
C LEU A 461 30.05 -8.80 -11.68
N VAL A 462 30.50 -9.41 -12.78
CA VAL A 462 31.38 -10.59 -12.75
C VAL A 462 32.76 -10.21 -12.20
N TYR A 463 33.28 -9.02 -12.53
CA TYR A 463 34.57 -8.54 -12.04
C TYR A 463 34.59 -8.22 -10.54
N ILE A 464 33.47 -7.70 -10.01
CA ILE A 464 33.32 -7.43 -8.57
C ILE A 464 33.23 -8.73 -7.77
N ASN A 465 32.54 -9.76 -8.29
CA ASN A 465 32.47 -11.08 -7.64
C ASN A 465 33.79 -11.88 -7.69
N ILE A 466 34.65 -11.63 -8.68
CA ILE A 466 35.95 -12.31 -8.78
C ILE A 466 37.00 -11.69 -7.84
N ASN A 467 36.83 -10.42 -7.46
CA ASN A 467 37.77 -9.71 -6.57
C ASN A 467 37.34 -9.66 -5.10
N GLN A 468 36.27 -10.37 -4.70
CA GLN A 468 35.84 -10.53 -3.30
C GLN A 468 36.02 -11.98 -2.75
N ASN A 469 36.69 -12.87 -3.49
CA ASN A 469 37.11 -14.19 -3.02
C ASN A 469 38.62 -14.25 -2.82
#